data_0d616fee3a1b85e90de12edbd7884045
#
_entry.id   0d616fee3a1b85e90de12edbd7884045
#
_cell.length_a   1.000
_cell.length_b   1.000
_cell.length_c   1.000
_cell.angle_alpha   90.00
_cell.angle_beta   90.00
_cell.angle_gamma   90.00
#
_symmetry.space_group_name_H-M   'P 1'
#
loop_
_entity.id
_entity.type
_entity.pdbx_description
1 polymer ?
#
loop_
_entity_poly.entity_id
_entity_poly.type
_entity_poly.pdbx_seq_one_letter_code
_entity_poly.pdbx_strand_id
1 'polypeptide(L)'
;MGGSDDWARALETWLKPFLARLGHPARRRMCPLYVAGLIGPGERKSLQPIAARLAPADYDQLHHFIAVGPWDDGPLEAELLAQADRLVGGSDAILVIDDTALPKKGQLSVGVAPQYASALGKNANSDVLCQ
;
A
#
# COMPACT_ATOMS: atom_id res chain seq x y z
N MET A 1 -24.55 12.81 7.03
CA MET A 1 -24.33 11.41 7.42
C MET A 1 -24.08 10.43 6.26
N GLY A 2 -23.94 10.89 5.05
CA GLY A 2 -23.68 10.05 3.88
C GLY A 2 -22.22 9.82 3.48
N GLY A 3 -21.28 10.54 4.06
CA GLY A 3 -19.90 10.57 3.55
C GLY A 3 -18.98 9.41 4.00
N SER A 4 -19.23 8.80 5.15
CA SER A 4 -18.33 7.78 5.69
C SER A 4 -18.57 6.38 5.09
N ASP A 5 -19.80 6.06 4.72
CA ASP A 5 -20.16 4.76 4.15
C ASP A 5 -20.00 4.71 2.63
N ASP A 6 -19.92 5.85 2.00
CA ASP A 6 -19.88 5.97 0.54
C ASP A 6 -18.50 5.61 -0.02
N TRP A 7 -17.43 6.11 0.61
CA TRP A 7 -16.08 5.75 0.19
C TRP A 7 -15.74 4.28 0.45
N ALA A 8 -16.25 3.70 1.54
CA ALA A 8 -16.02 2.29 1.86
C ALA A 8 -16.66 1.37 0.81
N ARG A 9 -17.88 1.67 0.38
CA ARG A 9 -18.54 0.94 -0.71
C ARG A 9 -17.85 1.15 -2.06
N ALA A 10 -17.39 2.35 -2.34
CA ALA A 10 -16.62 2.63 -3.54
C ALA A 10 -15.31 1.83 -3.55
N LEU A 11 -14.61 1.77 -2.41
CA LEU A 11 -13.40 0.98 -2.24
C LEU A 11 -13.66 -0.52 -2.46
N GLU A 12 -14.70 -1.07 -1.84
CA GLU A 12 -15.08 -2.47 -2.03
C GLU A 12 -15.34 -2.80 -3.51
N THR A 13 -16.05 -1.91 -4.19
CA THR A 13 -16.35 -2.07 -5.61
C THR A 13 -15.09 -2.03 -6.46
N TRP A 14 -14.21 -1.08 -6.17
CA TRP A 14 -12.94 -0.92 -6.90
C TRP A 14 -11.99 -2.10 -6.66
N LEU A 15 -11.98 -2.67 -5.46
CA LEU A 15 -11.12 -3.80 -5.11
C LEU A 15 -11.55 -5.14 -5.73
N LYS A 16 -12.79 -5.30 -6.17
CA LYS A 16 -13.30 -6.59 -6.68
C LYS A 16 -12.39 -7.28 -7.71
N PRO A 17 -11.91 -6.62 -8.77
CA PRO A 17 -11.01 -7.26 -9.73
C PRO A 17 -9.67 -7.66 -9.13
N PHE A 18 -9.17 -6.93 -8.15
CA PHE A 18 -7.94 -7.27 -7.42
C PHE A 18 -8.14 -8.50 -6.53
N LEU A 19 -9.25 -8.56 -5.81
CA LEU A 19 -9.59 -9.70 -4.95
C LEU A 19 -9.75 -10.99 -5.74
N ALA A 20 -10.27 -10.90 -6.96
CA ALA A 20 -10.35 -12.05 -7.88
C ALA A 20 -8.97 -12.63 -8.25
N ARG A 21 -7.92 -11.81 -8.17
CA ARG A 21 -6.54 -12.23 -8.43
C ARG A 21 -5.85 -12.85 -7.21
N LEU A 22 -6.42 -12.71 -6.03
CA LEU A 22 -5.93 -13.33 -4.81
C LEU A 22 -6.49 -14.75 -4.69
N GLY A 23 -5.63 -15.75 -4.84
CA GLY A 23 -6.03 -17.16 -4.93
C GLY A 23 -6.51 -17.81 -3.64
N HIS A 24 -6.43 -17.13 -2.48
CA HIS A 24 -6.76 -17.71 -1.19
C HIS A 24 -7.86 -16.92 -0.46
N PRO A 25 -8.88 -17.60 0.11
CA PRO A 25 -9.99 -16.92 0.79
C PRO A 25 -9.57 -15.96 1.91
N ALA A 26 -8.57 -16.33 2.72
CA ALA A 26 -8.07 -15.48 3.79
C ALA A 26 -7.44 -14.19 3.26
N ARG A 27 -6.70 -14.26 2.14
CA ARG A 27 -6.14 -13.07 1.48
C ARG A 27 -7.23 -12.15 0.95
N ARG A 28 -8.26 -12.70 0.33
CA ARG A 28 -9.43 -11.94 -0.15
C ARG A 28 -10.17 -11.25 0.98
N ARG A 29 -10.19 -11.83 2.16
CA ARG A 29 -10.80 -11.25 3.36
C ARG A 29 -9.94 -10.17 3.98
N MET A 30 -8.62 -10.38 4.08
CA MET A 30 -7.69 -9.47 4.74
C MET A 30 -7.33 -8.25 3.89
N CYS A 31 -7.24 -8.40 2.58
CA CYS A 31 -6.86 -7.31 1.68
C CYS A 31 -7.75 -6.06 1.82
N PRO A 32 -9.09 -6.14 1.76
CA PRO A 32 -9.93 -4.95 1.93
C PRO A 32 -9.77 -4.28 3.30
N LEU A 33 -9.58 -5.06 4.35
CA LEU A 33 -9.35 -4.53 5.70
C LEU A 33 -8.04 -3.75 5.78
N TYR A 34 -6.99 -4.28 5.19
CA TYR A 34 -5.69 -3.60 5.17
C TYR A 34 -5.73 -2.31 4.35
N VAL A 35 -6.29 -2.35 3.15
CA VAL A 35 -6.40 -1.15 2.30
C VAL A 35 -7.30 -0.09 2.95
N ALA A 36 -8.44 -0.48 3.52
CA ALA A 36 -9.31 0.42 4.28
C ALA A 36 -8.57 1.03 5.48
N GLY A 37 -7.74 0.26 6.14
CA GLY A 37 -6.90 0.73 7.25
C GLY A 37 -5.85 1.75 6.83
N LEU A 38 -5.30 1.63 5.63
CA LEU A 38 -4.34 2.59 5.08
C LEU A 38 -5.01 3.91 4.66
N ILE A 39 -6.16 3.84 4.03
CA ILE A 39 -6.88 5.00 3.48
C ILE A 39 -7.72 5.71 4.53
N GLY A 40 -8.34 4.94 5.42
CA GLY A 40 -9.29 5.44 6.41
C GLY A 40 -8.66 6.30 7.51
N PRO A 41 -9.49 6.80 8.44
CA PRO A 41 -9.04 7.64 9.53
C PRO A 41 -8.06 6.91 10.46
N GLY A 42 -7.24 7.67 11.16
CA GLY A 42 -6.22 7.19 12.10
C GLY A 42 -4.82 7.61 11.68
N GLU A 43 -4.06 8.12 12.63
CA GLU A 43 -2.71 8.65 12.39
C GLU A 43 -1.67 7.56 12.15
N ARG A 44 -1.81 6.44 12.87
CA ARG A 44 -0.88 5.31 12.76
C ARG A 44 -1.38 4.27 11.78
N LYS A 45 -0.57 3.98 10.79
CA LYS A 45 -0.88 3.04 9.69
C LYS A 45 -0.11 1.72 9.76
N SER A 46 0.50 1.38 10.89
CA SER A 46 1.06 0.05 11.12
C SER A 46 -0.04 -0.99 11.40
N LEU A 47 0.30 -2.27 11.29
CA LEU A 47 -0.67 -3.37 11.37
C LEU A 47 -1.46 -3.40 12.68
N GLN A 48 -0.80 -3.16 13.81
CA GLN A 48 -1.46 -3.18 15.12
C GLN A 48 -2.60 -2.17 15.25
N PRO A 49 -2.39 -0.87 14.98
CA PRO A 49 -3.50 0.10 15.00
C PRO A 49 -4.58 -0.18 13.95
N ILE A 50 -4.22 -0.67 12.78
CA ILE A 50 -5.20 -1.04 11.75
C ILE A 50 -6.08 -2.19 12.25
N ALA A 51 -5.47 -3.26 12.75
CA ALA A 51 -6.21 -4.39 13.30
C ALA A 51 -7.10 -4.00 14.48
N ALA A 52 -6.59 -3.18 15.40
CA ALA A 52 -7.37 -2.70 16.54
C ALA A 52 -8.64 -1.94 16.13
N ARG A 53 -8.60 -1.20 15.02
CA ARG A 53 -9.76 -0.43 14.53
C ARG A 53 -10.73 -1.27 13.69
N LEU A 54 -10.23 -2.17 12.86
CA LEU A 54 -11.04 -2.79 11.80
C LEU A 54 -11.24 -4.30 11.99
N ALA A 55 -10.31 -4.98 12.63
CA ALA A 55 -10.30 -6.42 12.74
C ALA A 55 -9.58 -6.89 14.02
N PRO A 56 -10.06 -6.53 15.22
CA PRO A 56 -9.33 -6.79 16.46
C PRO A 56 -9.13 -8.30 16.74
N ALA A 57 -9.99 -9.15 16.22
CA ALA A 57 -9.87 -10.60 16.35
C ALA A 57 -8.97 -11.26 15.30
N ASP A 58 -8.55 -10.53 14.27
CA ASP A 58 -7.88 -11.08 13.09
C ASP A 58 -6.44 -10.56 12.91
N TYR A 59 -5.82 -10.04 13.97
CA TYR A 59 -4.45 -9.50 13.89
C TYR A 59 -3.45 -10.49 13.27
N ASP A 60 -3.46 -11.71 13.72
CA ASP A 60 -2.52 -12.74 13.24
C ASP A 60 -2.73 -13.06 11.75
N GLN A 61 -3.96 -13.08 11.29
CA GLN A 61 -4.28 -13.29 9.88
C GLN A 61 -3.85 -12.10 9.02
N LEU A 62 -4.07 -10.89 9.51
CA LEU A 62 -3.64 -9.67 8.83
C LEU A 62 -2.11 -9.59 8.75
N HIS A 63 -1.43 -9.92 9.84
CA HIS A 63 0.02 -9.97 9.88
C HIS A 63 0.56 -11.05 8.92
N HIS A 64 -0.02 -12.24 8.91
CA HIS A 64 0.37 -13.30 7.99
C HIS A 64 0.19 -12.89 6.53
N PHE A 65 -0.90 -12.22 6.21
CA PHE A 65 -1.16 -11.72 4.86
C PHE A 65 -0.07 -10.77 4.37
N ILE A 66 0.36 -9.82 5.20
CA ILE A 66 1.28 -8.74 4.79
C ILE A 66 2.75 -9.14 4.93
N ALA A 67 3.13 -9.79 6.04
CA ALA A 67 4.54 -9.93 6.42
C ALA A 67 5.11 -11.34 6.29
N VAL A 68 4.28 -12.36 6.34
CA VAL A 68 4.74 -13.75 6.48
C VAL A 68 4.33 -14.63 5.30
N GLY A 69 3.12 -14.44 4.78
CA GLY A 69 2.59 -15.31 3.73
C GLY A 69 3.33 -15.15 2.40
N PRO A 70 3.91 -16.21 1.84
CA PRO A 70 4.43 -16.15 0.48
C PRO A 70 3.26 -16.17 -0.51
N TRP A 71 3.17 -15.15 -1.34
CA TRP A 71 2.21 -15.09 -2.43
C TRP A 71 2.71 -14.19 -3.55
N ASP A 72 2.25 -14.48 -4.76
CA ASP A 72 2.65 -13.78 -5.96
C ASP A 72 1.81 -12.50 -6.12
N ASP A 73 2.46 -11.36 -6.20
CA ASP A 73 1.84 -10.05 -6.41
C ASP A 73 1.72 -9.66 -7.90
N GLY A 74 2.37 -10.41 -8.79
CA GLY A 74 2.32 -10.17 -10.23
C GLY A 74 0.91 -10.01 -10.79
N PRO A 75 -0.07 -10.85 -10.45
CA PRO A 75 -1.46 -10.67 -10.86
C PRO A 75 -2.11 -9.36 -10.39
N LEU A 76 -1.74 -8.86 -9.21
CA LEU A 76 -2.21 -7.57 -8.69
C LEU A 76 -1.58 -6.41 -9.45
N GLU A 77 -0.29 -6.48 -9.74
CA GLU A 77 0.40 -5.49 -10.58
C GLU A 77 -0.21 -5.41 -11.98
N ALA A 78 -0.49 -6.54 -12.61
CA ALA A 78 -1.12 -6.59 -13.91
C ALA A 78 -2.50 -5.92 -13.90
N GLU A 79 -3.32 -6.16 -12.87
CA GLU A 79 -4.61 -5.52 -12.71
C GLU A 79 -4.45 -4.01 -12.45
N LEU A 80 -3.49 -3.61 -11.62
CA LEU A 80 -3.22 -2.20 -11.34
C LEU A 80 -2.82 -1.44 -12.61
N LEU A 81 -1.93 -2.01 -13.41
CA LEU A 81 -1.53 -1.42 -14.69
C LEU A 81 -2.71 -1.28 -15.67
N ALA A 82 -3.56 -2.31 -15.76
CA ALA A 82 -4.76 -2.24 -16.58
C ALA A 82 -5.75 -1.17 -16.10
N GLN A 83 -5.92 -1.00 -14.80
CA GLN A 83 -6.75 0.06 -14.21
C GLN A 83 -6.13 1.44 -14.47
N ALA A 84 -4.83 1.60 -14.28
CA ALA A 84 -4.12 2.85 -14.53
C ALA A 84 -4.22 3.27 -16.00
N ASP A 85 -4.02 2.34 -16.92
CA ASP A 85 -4.13 2.60 -18.36
C ASP A 85 -5.53 3.11 -18.74
N ARG A 86 -6.58 2.50 -18.20
CA ARG A 86 -7.96 2.94 -18.43
C ARG A 86 -8.28 4.33 -17.84
N LEU A 87 -7.69 4.66 -16.71
CA LEU A 87 -8.00 5.91 -15.98
C LEU A 87 -7.17 7.09 -16.45
N VAL A 88 -5.90 6.88 -16.73
CA VAL A 88 -4.94 7.94 -16.99
C VAL A 88 -4.05 7.69 -18.21
N GLY A 89 -4.21 6.55 -18.88
CA GLY A 89 -3.51 6.24 -20.12
C GLY A 89 -4.05 7.02 -21.31
N GLY A 90 -3.33 6.97 -22.40
CA GLY A 90 -3.72 7.62 -23.67
C GLY A 90 -2.50 8.14 -24.41
N SER A 91 -2.72 8.59 -25.64
CA SER A 91 -1.65 9.12 -26.51
C SER A 91 -1.01 10.42 -26.00
N ASP A 92 -1.70 11.11 -25.10
CA ASP A 92 -1.29 12.37 -24.45
C ASP A 92 -0.88 12.17 -22.97
N ALA A 93 -0.81 10.94 -22.50
CA ALA A 93 -0.38 10.63 -21.16
C ALA A 93 1.10 10.99 -20.96
N ILE A 94 1.41 11.54 -19.78
CA ILE A 94 2.76 11.90 -19.36
C ILE A 94 3.20 10.96 -18.26
N LEU A 95 4.35 10.30 -18.46
CA LEU A 95 4.99 9.53 -17.40
C LEU A 95 5.86 10.45 -16.55
N VAL A 96 5.56 10.53 -15.28
CA VAL A 96 6.38 11.22 -14.28
C VAL A 96 7.10 10.18 -13.45
N ILE A 97 8.43 10.28 -13.41
CA ILE A 97 9.28 9.44 -12.56
C ILE A 97 9.90 10.36 -11.51
N ASP A 98 9.67 10.03 -10.26
CA ASP A 98 10.23 10.75 -9.13
C ASP A 98 10.81 9.75 -8.14
N ASP A 99 11.70 10.20 -7.27
CA ASP A 99 12.31 9.38 -6.23
C ASP A 99 11.82 9.78 -4.85
N THR A 100 11.68 8.80 -3.97
CA THR A 100 11.32 9.02 -2.58
C THR A 100 12.46 8.58 -1.67
N ALA A 101 12.97 9.51 -0.87
CA ALA A 101 13.98 9.20 0.14
C ALA A 101 13.31 8.69 1.43
N LEU A 102 13.70 7.50 1.86
CA LEU A 102 13.28 6.91 3.13
C LEU A 102 14.39 7.06 4.16
N PRO A 103 14.29 8.03 5.10
CA PRO A 103 15.30 8.19 6.15
C PRO A 103 15.38 6.94 7.03
N LYS A 104 16.59 6.48 7.31
CA LYS A 104 16.84 5.35 8.19
C LYS A 104 17.80 5.73 9.31
N LYS A 105 17.56 5.19 10.48
CA LYS A 105 18.47 5.33 11.61
C LYS A 105 19.55 4.25 11.52
N GLY A 106 20.80 4.67 11.71
CA GLY A 106 21.95 3.77 11.67
C GLY A 106 22.63 3.69 10.32
N GLN A 107 23.84 3.13 10.33
CA GLN A 107 24.73 3.07 9.17
C GLN A 107 24.81 1.70 8.50
N LEU A 108 24.21 0.69 9.12
CA LEU A 108 24.35 -0.71 8.72
C LEU A 108 23.11 -1.29 8.02
N SER A 109 22.09 -0.48 7.77
CA SER A 109 20.92 -0.93 7.00
C SER A 109 21.28 -1.12 5.54
N VAL A 110 20.82 -2.21 4.95
CA VAL A 110 21.04 -2.50 3.52
C VAL A 110 20.42 -1.39 2.65
N GLY A 111 21.15 -0.96 1.63
CA GLY A 111 20.72 0.08 0.71
C GLY A 111 20.81 1.52 1.23
N VAL A 112 21.32 1.71 2.46
CA VAL A 112 21.44 3.04 3.06
C VAL A 112 22.77 3.68 2.69
N ALA A 113 22.72 4.91 2.22
CA ALA A 113 23.89 5.77 2.00
C ALA A 113 23.57 7.21 2.44
N PRO A 114 24.58 8.01 2.82
CA PRO A 114 24.39 9.45 3.03
C PRO A 114 23.96 10.10 1.70
N GLN A 115 22.74 10.62 1.66
CA GLN A 115 22.15 11.22 0.47
C GLN A 115 21.39 12.49 0.85
N TYR A 116 21.26 13.41 -0.08
CA TYR A 116 20.40 14.56 0.11
C TYR A 116 18.92 14.10 0.05
N ALA A 117 18.21 14.32 1.14
CA ALA A 117 16.78 14.03 1.23
C ALA A 117 16.00 15.35 1.12
N SER A 118 15.35 15.60 0.00
CA SER A 118 14.59 16.83 -0.26
C SER A 118 13.49 17.07 0.77
N ALA A 119 12.82 16.00 1.21
CA ALA A 119 11.81 16.06 2.26
C ALA A 119 12.35 16.56 3.62
N LEU A 120 13.64 16.37 3.88
CA LEU A 120 14.30 16.81 5.11
C LEU A 120 15.14 18.08 4.91
N GLY A 121 15.38 18.51 3.68
CA GLY A 121 16.23 19.66 3.34
C GLY A 121 17.71 19.49 3.71
N LYS A 122 18.19 18.24 3.93
CA LYS A 122 19.55 17.93 4.37
C LYS A 122 20.03 16.57 3.89
N ASN A 123 21.34 16.36 3.98
CA ASN A 123 21.90 15.01 3.80
C ASN A 123 21.54 14.13 4.99
N ALA A 124 21.02 12.95 4.73
CA ALA A 124 20.67 11.95 5.71
C ALA A 124 20.95 10.55 5.16
N ASN A 125 21.14 9.59 6.06
CA ASN A 125 21.15 8.19 5.67
C ASN A 125 19.73 7.81 5.24
N SER A 126 19.58 7.50 3.96
CA SER A 126 18.29 7.19 3.38
C SER A 126 18.41 6.14 2.30
N ASP A 127 17.34 5.42 2.09
CA ASP A 127 17.11 4.57 0.94
C ASP A 127 16.27 5.35 -0.08
N VAL A 128 16.54 5.20 -1.36
CA VAL A 128 15.82 5.91 -2.43
C VAL A 128 15.01 4.88 -3.22
N LEU A 129 13.71 5.11 -3.25
CA LEU A 129 12.78 4.36 -4.09
C LEU A 129 12.38 5.21 -5.29
N CYS A 130 12.58 4.69 -6.49
CA CYS A 130 11.96 5.24 -7.69
C CYS A 130 10.49 4.82 -7.75
N GLN A 131 9.62 5.76 -7.97
CA GLN A 131 8.18 5.56 -8.17
C GLN A 131 7.79 5.83 -9.62
#